data_3292683595bbe91f39f36a6fcde3a103
#
_entry.id   3292683595bbe91f39f36a6fcde3a103
#
_cell.length_a   1.000
_cell.length_b   1.000
_cell.length_c   1.000
_cell.angle_alpha   90.00
_cell.angle_beta   90.00
_cell.angle_gamma   90.00
#
_symmetry.space_group_name_H-M   'P 1'
#
loop_
_entity.id
_entity.type
_entity.pdbx_description
1 polymer ?
#
loop_
_entity_poly.entity_id
_entity_poly.type
_entity_poly.pdbx_seq_one_letter_code
_entity_poly.pdbx_strand_id
1 'polypeptide(L)'
;MAIFQGPHAYVSPGWYENHPAVPTWNYAVVHAHGRARMMDEAELHDLVIRLSDSYEAGREKPWRAAQLPGPFVNAMLQAITGFVIEVERLEGKFKLSQNRPAEVPRVIAALEAAGEAELAALMRNHPPPAKG
;
A
#
# COMPACT_ATOMS: atom_id res chain seq x y z
N MET A 1 -12.01 -10.46 -4.68
CA MET A 1 -11.09 -9.33 -5.01
C MET A 1 -10.60 -8.70 -3.73
N ALA A 2 -9.29 -8.43 -3.62
CA ALA A 2 -8.69 -7.60 -2.57
C ALA A 2 -8.22 -6.28 -3.18
N ILE A 3 -8.34 -5.18 -2.44
CA ILE A 3 -7.92 -3.85 -2.85
C ILE A 3 -6.82 -3.40 -1.90
N PHE A 4 -5.66 -3.07 -2.45
CA PHE A 4 -4.53 -2.53 -1.73
C PHE A 4 -4.39 -1.05 -2.10
N GLN A 5 -4.69 -0.20 -1.13
CA GLN A 5 -4.56 1.25 -1.30
C GLN A 5 -3.15 1.68 -0.90
N GLY A 6 -2.47 2.36 -1.82
CA GLY A 6 -1.20 2.98 -1.58
C GLY A 6 -1.33 4.47 -1.19
N PRO A 7 -0.24 5.24 -1.34
CA PRO A 7 -0.26 6.67 -1.08
C PRO A 7 -1.34 7.39 -1.88
N HIS A 8 -2.03 8.33 -1.24
CA HIS A 8 -3.07 9.13 -1.86
C HIS A 8 -3.20 10.48 -1.15
N ALA A 9 -3.46 11.53 -1.92
CA ALA A 9 -3.73 12.86 -1.38
C ALA A 9 -4.59 13.70 -2.31
N TYR A 10 -5.26 14.68 -1.71
CA TYR A 10 -5.96 15.74 -2.41
C TYR A 10 -4.96 16.65 -3.14
N VAL A 11 -5.27 17.02 -4.37
CA VAL A 11 -4.49 17.97 -5.18
C VAL A 11 -5.32 19.21 -5.44
N SER A 12 -4.89 20.30 -4.82
CA SER A 12 -5.57 21.59 -4.95
C SER A 12 -5.32 22.20 -6.33
N PRO A 13 -6.37 22.77 -6.99
CA PRO A 13 -6.18 23.56 -8.19
C PRO A 13 -5.33 24.82 -7.95
N GLY A 14 -5.24 25.31 -6.72
CA GLY A 14 -4.38 26.42 -6.34
C GLY A 14 -2.88 26.15 -6.46
N TRP A 15 -2.47 24.89 -6.64
CA TRP A 15 -1.08 24.52 -6.85
C TRP A 15 -0.65 24.60 -8.33
N TYR A 16 -1.62 24.68 -9.25
CA TYR A 16 -1.39 24.76 -10.67
C TYR A 16 -1.07 26.18 -11.13
N GLU A 17 -0.24 26.30 -12.13
CA GLU A 17 0.00 27.57 -12.84
C GLU A 17 -1.06 27.82 -13.92
N ASN A 18 -1.47 26.75 -14.60
CA ASN A 18 -2.38 26.84 -15.72
C ASN A 18 -3.84 26.65 -15.30
N HIS A 19 -4.65 27.66 -15.54
CA HIS A 19 -6.09 27.67 -15.25
C HIS A 19 -6.91 27.79 -16.54
N PRO A 20 -8.20 27.36 -16.54
CA PRO A 20 -8.96 26.84 -15.40
C PRO A 20 -8.52 25.44 -14.98
N ALA A 21 -8.65 25.13 -13.68
CA ALA A 21 -8.36 23.83 -13.09
C ALA A 21 -9.39 23.46 -12.01
N VAL A 22 -9.55 22.19 -11.77
CA VAL A 22 -10.48 21.65 -10.77
C VAL A 22 -9.72 20.78 -9.76
N PRO A 23 -10.27 20.63 -8.53
CA PRO A 23 -9.71 19.72 -7.54
C PRO A 23 -9.67 18.28 -8.05
N THR A 24 -8.66 17.53 -7.58
CA THR A 24 -8.57 16.10 -7.86
C THR A 24 -7.87 15.38 -6.72
N TRP A 25 -7.77 14.05 -6.84
CA TRP A 25 -6.94 13.21 -6.00
C TRP A 25 -5.89 12.51 -6.85
N ASN A 26 -4.67 12.47 -6.34
CA ASN A 26 -3.64 11.54 -6.83
C ASN A 26 -3.60 10.33 -5.89
N TYR A 27 -3.36 9.16 -6.45
CA TYR A 27 -3.35 7.91 -5.70
C TYR A 27 -2.67 6.78 -6.48
N ALA A 28 -2.27 5.75 -5.73
CA ALA A 28 -1.96 4.44 -6.25
C ALA A 28 -2.89 3.40 -5.63
N VAL A 29 -3.37 2.45 -6.42
CA VAL A 29 -4.20 1.35 -5.95
C VAL A 29 -3.92 0.10 -6.77
N VAL A 30 -3.94 -1.06 -6.11
CA VAL A 30 -3.82 -2.37 -6.76
C VAL A 30 -5.03 -3.21 -6.41
N HIS A 31 -5.68 -3.77 -7.42
CA HIS A 31 -6.76 -4.73 -7.29
C HIS A 31 -6.22 -6.12 -7.61
N ALA A 32 -6.29 -7.02 -6.64
CA ALA A 32 -5.98 -8.43 -6.81
C ALA A 32 -7.28 -9.23 -6.97
N HIS A 33 -7.51 -9.77 -8.14
CA HIS A 33 -8.65 -10.60 -8.45
C HIS A 33 -8.26 -12.07 -8.34
N GLY A 34 -9.11 -12.88 -7.76
CA GLY A 34 -8.87 -14.30 -7.61
C GLY A 34 -9.91 -14.96 -6.71
N ARG A 35 -9.68 -16.22 -6.42
CA ARG A 35 -10.55 -17.03 -5.57
C ARG A 35 -10.03 -17.00 -4.12
N ALA A 36 -10.93 -16.69 -3.21
CA ALA A 36 -10.63 -16.80 -1.78
C ALA A 36 -10.87 -18.24 -1.32
N ARG A 37 -9.94 -18.78 -0.54
CA ARG A 37 -10.12 -20.01 0.23
C ARG A 37 -9.69 -19.81 1.67
N MET A 38 -10.22 -20.62 2.54
CA MET A 38 -9.77 -20.66 3.94
C MET A 38 -8.35 -21.26 4.00
N MET A 39 -7.53 -20.75 4.89
CA MET A 39 -6.27 -21.37 5.26
C MET A 39 -6.53 -22.57 6.17
N ASP A 40 -5.72 -23.60 6.04
CA ASP A 40 -5.63 -24.63 7.04
C ASP A 40 -4.84 -24.15 8.27
N GLU A 41 -4.82 -24.97 9.32
CA GLU A 41 -4.18 -24.61 10.61
C GLU A 41 -2.68 -24.37 10.47
N ALA A 42 -1.99 -25.15 9.62
CA ALA A 42 -0.55 -25.04 9.40
C ALA A 42 -0.21 -23.76 8.61
N GLU A 43 -0.98 -23.45 7.57
CA GLU A 43 -0.85 -22.21 6.79
C GLU A 43 -1.08 -20.97 7.64
N LEU A 44 -2.12 -21.02 8.49
CA LEU A 44 -2.43 -19.91 9.40
C LEU A 44 -1.33 -19.69 10.42
N HIS A 45 -0.83 -20.78 11.03
CA HIS A 45 0.27 -20.72 11.98
C HIS A 45 1.51 -20.09 11.33
N ASP A 46 1.92 -20.60 10.17
CA ASP A 46 3.08 -20.07 9.43
C ASP A 46 2.92 -18.59 9.06
N LEU A 47 1.73 -18.18 8.60
CA LEU A 47 1.43 -16.79 8.30
C LEU A 47 1.62 -15.88 9.51
N VAL A 48 1.06 -16.25 10.66
CA VAL A 48 1.12 -15.43 11.88
C VAL A 48 2.55 -15.30 12.39
N ILE A 49 3.34 -16.39 12.33
CA ILE A 49 4.75 -16.36 12.71
C ILE A 49 5.54 -15.43 11.80
N ARG A 50 5.43 -15.58 10.49
CA ARG A 50 6.15 -14.73 9.51
C ARG A 50 5.73 -13.26 9.62
N LEU A 51 4.45 -12.98 9.85
CA LEU A 51 3.95 -11.63 10.03
C LEU A 51 4.55 -10.99 11.29
N SER A 52 4.55 -11.72 12.40
CA SER A 52 5.15 -11.27 13.66
C SER A 52 6.65 -11.02 13.50
N ASP A 53 7.38 -11.94 12.89
CA ASP A 53 8.81 -11.79 12.63
C ASP A 53 9.11 -10.58 11.74
N SER A 54 8.27 -10.29 10.76
CA SER A 54 8.41 -9.12 9.87
C SER A 54 8.27 -7.80 10.65
N TYR A 55 7.29 -7.70 11.56
CA TYR A 55 7.10 -6.49 12.36
C TYR A 55 8.14 -6.34 13.51
N GLU A 56 8.74 -7.43 13.93
CA GLU A 56 9.82 -7.43 14.93
C GLU A 56 11.21 -7.24 14.30
N ALA A 57 11.32 -7.38 12.99
CA ALA A 57 12.59 -7.18 12.27
C ALA A 57 13.14 -5.76 12.52
N GLY A 58 14.45 -5.70 12.82
CA GLY A 58 15.13 -4.43 13.07
C GLY A 58 15.04 -3.90 14.51
N ARG A 59 14.28 -4.56 15.41
CA ARG A 59 14.32 -4.24 16.85
C ARG A 59 15.59 -4.78 17.49
N GLU A 60 16.13 -4.07 18.45
CA GLU A 60 17.33 -4.51 19.21
C GLU A 60 17.10 -5.87 19.92
N LYS A 61 15.89 -6.06 20.43
CA LYS A 61 15.45 -7.31 21.08
C LYS A 61 14.13 -7.76 20.47
N PRO A 62 14.16 -8.43 19.30
CA PRO A 62 12.93 -8.85 18.64
C PRO A 62 12.21 -9.91 19.48
N TRP A 63 10.91 -9.75 19.64
CA TRP A 63 10.06 -10.76 20.21
C TRP A 63 9.90 -11.93 19.21
N ARG A 64 9.78 -13.16 19.75
CA ARG A 64 9.62 -14.36 18.94
C ARG A 64 8.46 -15.22 19.47
N ALA A 65 7.55 -15.61 18.62
CA ALA A 65 6.45 -16.50 18.99
C ALA A 65 6.94 -17.87 19.48
N ALA A 66 8.09 -18.34 19.03
CA ALA A 66 8.74 -19.57 19.51
C ALA A 66 9.07 -19.55 21.03
N GLN A 67 9.03 -18.39 21.67
CA GLN A 67 9.19 -18.26 23.13
C GLN A 67 7.91 -18.58 23.92
N LEU A 68 6.77 -18.68 23.23
CA LEU A 68 5.47 -18.96 23.85
C LEU A 68 5.23 -20.47 23.94
N PRO A 69 4.51 -20.92 24.98
CA PRO A 69 4.04 -22.31 25.07
C PRO A 69 3.14 -22.67 23.89
N GLY A 70 3.41 -23.81 23.23
CA GLY A 70 2.62 -24.26 22.07
C GLY A 70 1.09 -24.30 22.33
N PRO A 71 0.59 -24.84 23.47
CA PRO A 71 -0.83 -24.81 23.77
C PRO A 71 -1.44 -23.41 23.82
N PHE A 72 -0.70 -22.41 24.28
CA PHE A 72 -1.14 -21.01 24.27
C PHE A 72 -1.27 -20.48 22.85
N VAL A 73 -0.26 -20.71 22.00
CA VAL A 73 -0.29 -20.29 20.59
C VAL A 73 -1.47 -20.93 19.86
N ASN A 74 -1.67 -22.24 20.05
CA ASN A 74 -2.79 -22.95 19.43
C ASN A 74 -4.16 -22.39 19.87
N ALA A 75 -4.33 -22.09 21.15
CA ALA A 75 -5.57 -21.49 21.65
C ALA A 75 -5.83 -20.09 21.02
N MET A 76 -4.78 -19.30 20.82
CA MET A 76 -4.92 -18.00 20.15
C MET A 76 -5.26 -18.15 18.66
N LEU A 77 -4.66 -19.12 17.97
CA LEU A 77 -4.94 -19.39 16.55
C LEU A 77 -6.39 -19.84 16.31
N GLN A 78 -6.98 -20.58 17.26
CA GLN A 78 -8.39 -20.97 17.16
C GLN A 78 -9.38 -19.80 17.22
N ALA A 79 -8.96 -18.64 17.72
CA ALA A 79 -9.79 -17.43 17.79
C ALA A 79 -9.78 -16.59 16.50
N ILE A 80 -8.96 -16.95 15.53
CA ILE A 80 -8.81 -16.22 14.28
C ILE A 80 -9.04 -17.13 13.07
N THR A 81 -9.39 -16.51 11.95
CA THR A 81 -9.62 -17.19 10.69
C THR A 81 -8.70 -16.60 9.63
N GLY A 82 -7.88 -17.44 9.02
CA GLY A 82 -7.03 -17.07 7.88
C GLY A 82 -7.73 -17.36 6.55
N PHE A 83 -7.48 -16.51 5.57
CA PHE A 83 -7.85 -16.78 4.18
C PHE A 83 -6.73 -16.36 3.25
N VAL A 84 -6.67 -16.98 2.10
CA VAL A 84 -5.75 -16.63 1.03
C VAL A 84 -6.54 -16.36 -0.24
N ILE A 85 -6.08 -15.42 -1.05
CA ILE A 85 -6.60 -15.18 -2.39
C ILE A 85 -5.56 -15.70 -3.37
N GLU A 86 -5.94 -16.74 -4.13
CA GLU A 86 -5.16 -17.24 -5.26
C GLU A 86 -5.33 -16.24 -6.41
N VAL A 87 -4.30 -15.42 -6.63
CA VAL A 87 -4.39 -14.29 -7.55
C VAL A 87 -4.37 -14.79 -8.99
N GLU A 88 -5.44 -14.51 -9.73
CA GLU A 88 -5.58 -14.79 -11.14
C GLU A 88 -5.25 -13.57 -12.01
N ARG A 89 -5.47 -12.36 -11.48
CA ARG A 89 -5.25 -11.10 -12.20
C ARG A 89 -4.94 -9.95 -11.24
N LEU A 90 -3.95 -9.14 -11.60
CA LEU A 90 -3.62 -7.89 -10.91
C LEU A 90 -3.92 -6.69 -11.82
N GLU A 91 -4.53 -5.67 -11.24
CA GLU A 91 -4.76 -4.38 -11.90
C GLU A 91 -4.18 -3.27 -11.02
N GLY A 92 -3.18 -2.56 -11.53
CA GLY A 92 -2.63 -1.37 -10.88
C GLY A 92 -3.15 -0.09 -11.53
N LYS A 93 -3.52 0.89 -10.73
CA LYS A 93 -3.86 2.23 -11.19
C LYS A 93 -3.05 3.26 -10.44
N PHE A 94 -2.28 4.04 -11.20
CA PHE A 94 -1.50 5.16 -10.70
C PHE A 94 -2.03 6.43 -11.35
N LYS A 95 -2.68 7.27 -10.56
CA LYS A 95 -3.11 8.61 -10.98
C LYS A 95 -2.21 9.63 -10.30
N LEU A 96 -1.26 10.17 -11.06
CA LEU A 96 -0.15 10.95 -10.56
C LEU A 96 0.03 12.27 -11.34
N SER A 97 -1.06 12.84 -11.80
CA SER A 97 -1.09 14.08 -12.63
C SER A 97 -0.41 13.94 -14.01
N GLN A 98 -0.36 12.72 -14.58
CA GLN A 98 0.29 12.46 -15.87
C GLN A 98 -0.32 13.26 -17.03
N ASN A 99 -1.59 13.63 -16.93
CA ASN A 99 -2.31 14.46 -17.89
C ASN A 99 -1.90 15.95 -17.84
N ARG A 100 -1.13 16.36 -16.83
CA ARG A 100 -0.62 17.74 -16.65
C ARG A 100 0.89 17.73 -16.34
N PRO A 101 1.73 17.25 -17.24
CA PRO A 101 3.16 17.01 -16.98
C PRO A 101 3.92 18.28 -16.55
N ALA A 102 3.56 19.45 -17.06
CA ALA A 102 4.18 20.71 -16.67
C ALA A 102 3.91 21.09 -15.19
N GLU A 103 2.80 20.60 -14.62
CA GLU A 103 2.40 20.92 -13.25
C GLU A 103 3.00 19.94 -12.21
N VAL A 104 3.49 18.78 -12.65
CA VAL A 104 3.99 17.74 -11.76
C VAL A 104 5.03 18.25 -10.76
N PRO A 105 6.05 19.04 -11.13
CA PRO A 105 7.03 19.55 -10.17
C PRO A 105 6.40 20.40 -9.06
N ARG A 106 5.41 21.23 -9.41
CA ARG A 106 4.70 22.09 -8.44
C ARG A 106 3.85 21.26 -7.50
N VAL A 107 3.14 20.25 -8.02
CA VAL A 107 2.32 19.34 -7.22
C VAL A 107 3.19 18.56 -6.25
N ILE A 108 4.35 18.07 -6.69
CA ILE A 108 5.30 17.36 -5.80
C ILE A 108 5.75 18.28 -4.66
N ALA A 109 6.19 19.52 -4.97
CA ALA A 109 6.63 20.46 -3.95
C ALA A 109 5.51 20.81 -2.95
N ALA A 110 4.28 20.98 -3.43
CA ALA A 110 3.12 21.26 -2.57
C ALA A 110 2.73 20.07 -1.69
N LEU A 111 2.81 18.84 -2.21
CA LEU A 111 2.58 17.60 -1.43
C LEU A 111 3.63 17.46 -0.32
N GLU A 112 4.91 17.74 -0.60
CA GLU A 112 5.96 17.71 0.41
C GLU A 112 5.72 18.74 1.52
N ALA A 113 5.36 19.95 1.13
CA ALA A 113 5.02 21.02 2.08
C ALA A 113 3.78 20.66 2.94
N ALA A 114 2.85 19.87 2.40
CA ALA A 114 1.67 19.36 3.09
C ALA A 114 1.94 18.10 3.94
N GLY A 115 3.17 17.54 3.92
CA GLY A 115 3.52 16.32 4.67
C GLY A 115 3.20 15.01 3.94
N GLU A 116 2.76 15.05 2.68
CA GLU A 116 2.38 13.91 1.85
C GLU A 116 3.60 13.31 1.12
N ALA A 117 4.65 13.03 1.87
CA ALA A 117 5.97 12.67 1.35
C ALA A 117 5.98 11.36 0.54
N GLU A 118 5.16 10.37 0.91
CA GLU A 118 5.07 9.09 0.21
C GLU A 118 4.52 9.26 -1.20
N LEU A 119 3.45 10.05 -1.35
CA LEU A 119 2.88 10.33 -2.67
C LEU A 119 3.82 11.18 -3.52
N ALA A 120 4.48 12.16 -2.93
CA ALA A 120 5.48 12.97 -3.62
C ALA A 120 6.64 12.11 -4.14
N ALA A 121 7.15 11.18 -3.34
CA ALA A 121 8.18 10.22 -3.75
C ALA A 121 7.68 9.30 -4.88
N LEU A 122 6.45 8.79 -4.78
CA LEU A 122 5.84 7.97 -5.82
C LEU A 122 5.76 8.73 -7.16
N MET A 123 5.34 10.00 -7.13
CA MET A 123 5.26 10.84 -8.33
C MET A 123 6.64 11.09 -8.98
N ARG A 124 7.70 11.27 -8.19
CA ARG A 124 9.06 11.40 -8.72
C ARG A 124 9.55 10.14 -9.42
N ASN A 125 9.25 8.98 -8.82
CA ASN A 125 9.68 7.69 -9.35
C ASN A 125 8.89 7.24 -10.59
N HIS A 126 7.74 7.90 -10.87
CA HIS A 126 6.88 7.61 -12.01
C HIS A 126 6.59 8.91 -12.80
N PRO A 127 7.61 9.52 -13.40
CA PRO A 127 7.40 10.74 -14.18
C PRO A 127 6.45 10.47 -15.35
N PRO A 128 5.67 11.48 -15.77
CA PRO A 128 4.86 11.36 -16.97
C PRO A 128 5.75 11.02 -18.18
N PRO A 129 5.21 10.24 -19.14
CA PRO A 129 5.96 9.92 -20.35
C PRO A 129 6.40 11.21 -21.06
N ALA A 130 7.63 11.21 -21.57
CA ALA A 130 8.11 12.32 -22.39
C ALA A 130 7.16 12.49 -23.58
N LYS A 131 6.73 13.73 -23.84
CA LYS A 131 5.99 14.01 -25.08
C LYS A 131 6.95 13.76 -26.24
N GLY A 132 6.65 12.72 -27.04
CA GLY A 132 7.27 12.54 -28.35
C GLY A 132 6.87 13.63 -29.31
#